data_b295ddebc7d120513b16a0e943c8ffd4
#
_entry.id   b295ddebc7d120513b16a0e943c8ffd4
#
_cell.length_a   1.000
_cell.length_b   1.000
_cell.length_c   1.000
_cell.angle_alpha   90.00
_cell.angle_beta   90.00
_cell.angle_gamma   90.00
#
_symmetry.space_group_name_H-M   'P 1'
#
loop_
_entity.id
_entity.type
_entity.pdbx_description
1 polymer ?
#
loop_
_entity_poly.entity_id
_entity_poly.type
_entity_poly.pdbx_seq_one_letter_code
_entity_poly.pdbx_strand_id
1 'polypeptide(L)'
;LRCLMSISTSPAANCGVVREVTIEPKIIDSRGFIDVSRDNSEIKDNNAFSYAEALTPLGVSRDDSIRTAMATKQSKHIIPVKDMSPVLISSGIEKTLPYTVSKDFAIKAEENGVVERFDKSTGMMIVKYNSGKHEAINLNPVVVKNGAGGFYLSNKMESKFNVGDKFNKNDIIAINDTFFGDNFDGPKFNIGTLCKVACLSSFGTFEDSKLVTEELSHRLSTEMVMSKHLVLG
;
A
#
# COMPACT_ATOMS: atom_id res chain seq x y z
N LEU A 1 -1.43 -1.37 25.39
CA LEU A 1 -2.37 -0.84 24.37
C LEU A 1 -1.68 -0.18 23.17
N ARG A 2 -0.39 -0.39 22.98
CA ARG A 2 0.43 0.30 21.96
C ARG A 2 0.47 -0.40 20.59
N CYS A 3 -0.22 -1.50 20.45
CA CYS A 3 -0.42 -2.17 19.17
C CYS A 3 -1.74 -1.75 18.49
N LEU A 4 -2.58 -1.00 19.20
CA LEU A 4 -3.88 -0.55 18.70
C LEU A 4 -3.95 0.98 18.76
N MET A 5 -4.42 1.56 17.66
CA MET A 5 -4.66 3.00 17.59
C MET A 5 -5.66 3.47 18.63
N SER A 6 -5.36 4.62 19.25
CA SER A 6 -6.25 5.23 20.23
C SER A 6 -7.40 6.02 19.59
N ILE A 7 -7.18 6.57 18.41
CA ILE A 7 -8.08 7.55 17.78
C ILE A 7 -9.09 6.90 16.84
N SER A 8 -8.68 5.90 16.04
CA SER A 8 -9.56 5.28 15.07
C SER A 8 -10.42 4.19 15.70
N THR A 9 -11.70 4.51 15.86
CA THR A 9 -12.73 3.58 16.36
C THR A 9 -14.07 3.90 15.72
N SER A 10 -15.02 2.96 15.81
CA SER A 10 -16.38 3.19 15.34
C SER A 10 -17.11 4.20 16.21
N PRO A 11 -18.01 5.03 15.65
CA PRO A 11 -18.81 5.97 16.41
C PRO A 11 -19.93 5.27 17.22
N ALA A 12 -20.47 5.98 18.19
CA ALA A 12 -21.63 5.62 19.01
C ALA A 12 -21.47 4.28 19.78
N ALA A 13 -22.48 3.42 19.77
CA ALA A 13 -22.51 2.17 20.55
C ALA A 13 -21.35 1.19 20.27
N ASN A 14 -20.75 1.28 19.07
CA ASN A 14 -19.64 0.44 18.67
C ASN A 14 -18.25 1.08 18.98
N CYS A 15 -18.21 2.16 19.74
CA CYS A 15 -16.98 2.80 20.14
C CYS A 15 -16.09 1.83 20.92
N GLY A 16 -14.85 1.65 20.47
CA GLY A 16 -13.89 0.75 21.09
C GLY A 16 -13.98 -0.72 20.66
N VAL A 17 -15.07 -1.14 20.00
CA VAL A 17 -15.25 -2.52 19.53
C VAL A 17 -14.36 -2.80 18.31
N VAL A 18 -14.32 -1.87 17.35
CA VAL A 18 -13.41 -1.95 16.20
C VAL A 18 -12.21 -1.07 16.47
N ARG A 19 -11.02 -1.64 16.35
CA ARG A 19 -9.73 -0.97 16.52
C ARG A 19 -8.83 -1.29 15.35
N GLU A 20 -7.87 -0.43 15.10
CA GLU A 20 -6.85 -0.60 14.08
C GLU A 20 -5.49 -0.82 14.73
N VAL A 21 -4.67 -1.61 14.04
CA VAL A 21 -3.28 -1.83 14.47
C VAL A 21 -2.41 -0.64 14.08
N THR A 22 -1.39 -0.40 14.90
CA THR A 22 -0.37 0.62 14.63
C THR A 22 0.61 0.17 13.53
N ILE A 23 1.53 1.05 13.14
CA ILE A 23 2.53 0.78 12.10
C ILE A 23 3.40 -0.44 12.41
N GLU A 24 3.81 -0.61 13.68
CA GLU A 24 4.66 -1.73 14.12
C GLU A 24 3.98 -2.51 15.26
N PRO A 25 2.88 -3.24 15.00
CA PRO A 25 2.28 -4.08 16.03
C PRO A 25 3.19 -5.29 16.28
N LYS A 26 3.45 -5.63 17.52
CA LYS A 26 4.17 -6.85 17.85
C LYS A 26 3.23 -8.04 17.73
N ILE A 27 3.28 -8.70 16.57
CA ILE A 27 2.49 -9.90 16.27
C ILE A 27 3.29 -11.11 16.71
N ILE A 28 2.69 -11.98 17.53
CA ILE A 28 3.35 -13.15 18.12
C ILE A 28 3.37 -14.33 17.15
N ASP A 29 2.27 -14.54 16.41
CA ASP A 29 2.13 -15.69 15.52
C ASP A 29 1.33 -15.38 14.25
N SER A 30 1.28 -16.35 13.33
CA SER A 30 0.57 -16.24 12.05
C SER A 30 -0.96 -16.12 12.18
N ARG A 31 -1.53 -16.35 13.35
CA ARG A 31 -2.97 -16.17 13.62
C ARG A 31 -3.31 -14.73 14.01
N GLY A 32 -2.28 -13.87 14.13
CA GLY A 32 -2.45 -12.45 14.42
C GLY A 32 -2.58 -12.11 15.90
N PHE A 33 -2.16 -12.99 16.81
CA PHE A 33 -2.08 -12.64 18.24
C PHE A 33 -1.08 -11.53 18.46
N ILE A 34 -1.51 -10.51 19.19
CA ILE A 34 -0.72 -9.32 19.49
C ILE A 34 -0.12 -9.45 20.90
N ASP A 35 1.16 -9.13 21.02
CA ASP A 35 1.81 -9.04 22.33
C ASP A 35 1.29 -7.82 23.08
N VAL A 36 0.55 -8.08 24.15
CA VAL A 36 0.01 -7.07 25.06
C VAL A 36 0.87 -6.91 26.32
N SER A 37 2.06 -7.48 26.33
CA SER A 37 2.98 -7.32 27.46
C SER A 37 3.22 -5.82 27.73
N ARG A 38 3.33 -5.47 29.01
CA ARG A 38 3.52 -4.07 29.43
C ARG A 38 4.98 -3.64 29.46
N ASP A 39 5.85 -4.39 28.81
CA ASP A 39 7.24 -3.99 28.72
C ASP A 39 7.37 -2.71 27.89
N ASN A 40 7.81 -1.66 28.54
CA ASN A 40 7.90 -0.32 27.98
C ASN A 40 9.25 -0.03 27.33
N SER A 41 10.20 -0.95 27.40
CA SER A 41 11.59 -0.73 26.98
C SER A 41 11.77 -0.62 25.44
N GLU A 42 10.79 -1.13 24.67
CA GLU A 42 10.87 -1.17 23.20
C GLU A 42 9.90 -0.22 22.48
N ILE A 43 9.35 0.78 23.20
CA ILE A 43 8.33 1.64 22.59
C ILE A 43 8.97 2.69 21.74
N LYS A 44 8.66 2.62 20.47
CA LYS A 44 8.99 3.65 19.49
C LYS A 44 7.77 4.56 19.27
N ASP A 45 8.01 5.81 18.88
CA ASP A 45 6.96 6.79 18.55
C ASP A 45 6.03 6.29 17.44
N ASN A 46 6.53 5.44 16.57
CA ASN A 46 5.76 4.79 15.47
C ASN A 46 4.62 3.87 15.95
N ASN A 47 4.61 3.49 17.22
CA ASN A 47 3.59 2.59 17.78
C ASN A 47 2.31 3.30 18.22
N ALA A 48 2.15 4.56 17.88
CA ALA A 48 0.95 5.35 18.20
C ALA A 48 -0.06 5.44 17.05
N PHE A 49 0.40 5.32 15.80
CA PHE A 49 -0.38 5.61 14.59
C PHE A 49 -0.41 4.45 13.62
N SER A 50 -1.44 4.40 12.76
CA SER A 50 -1.47 3.53 11.58
C SER A 50 -0.81 4.21 10.38
N TYR A 51 -0.51 3.43 9.33
CA TYR A 51 -0.01 4.00 8.07
C TYR A 51 -1.00 5.00 7.45
N ALA A 52 -2.28 4.69 7.44
CA ALA A 52 -3.30 5.57 6.86
C ALA A 52 -3.38 6.91 7.60
N GLU A 53 -3.24 6.90 8.92
CA GLU A 53 -3.21 8.11 9.74
C GLU A 53 -1.94 8.91 9.50
N ALA A 54 -0.81 8.24 9.45
CA ALA A 54 0.49 8.87 9.18
C ALA A 54 0.60 9.42 7.74
N LEU A 55 -0.13 8.86 6.77
CA LEU A 55 -0.25 9.38 5.42
C LEU A 55 -1.10 10.65 5.32
N THR A 56 -1.96 10.91 6.31
CA THR A 56 -2.81 12.10 6.32
C THR A 56 -1.99 13.32 6.71
N PRO A 57 -1.79 14.31 5.81
CA PRO A 57 -1.03 15.51 6.13
C PRO A 57 -1.65 16.25 7.32
N LEU A 58 -0.81 16.60 8.30
CA LEU A 58 -1.20 17.25 9.56
C LEU A 58 -2.17 16.46 10.46
N GLY A 59 -2.62 15.28 10.05
CA GLY A 59 -3.59 14.46 10.77
C GLY A 59 -3.14 14.08 12.18
N VAL A 60 -1.85 13.78 12.34
CA VAL A 60 -1.25 13.40 13.62
C VAL A 60 -1.04 14.57 14.56
N SER A 61 -0.88 15.78 14.06
CA SER A 61 -0.43 16.92 14.85
C SER A 61 -1.46 18.02 15.05
N ARG A 62 -2.40 18.18 14.15
CA ARG A 62 -3.28 19.37 14.11
C ARG A 62 -4.71 19.14 13.70
N ASP A 63 -5.02 18.02 13.06
CA ASP A 63 -6.37 17.80 12.53
C ASP A 63 -7.29 17.17 13.56
N ASP A 64 -8.58 17.27 13.31
CA ASP A 64 -9.63 16.67 14.12
C ASP A 64 -9.52 15.13 14.02
N SER A 65 -9.63 14.46 15.16
CA SER A 65 -9.63 12.99 15.24
C SER A 65 -10.70 12.33 14.37
N ILE A 66 -11.85 12.98 14.18
CA ILE A 66 -12.94 12.49 13.31
C ILE A 66 -12.49 12.51 11.84
N ARG A 67 -11.85 13.57 11.37
CA ARG A 67 -11.30 13.64 10.01
C ARG A 67 -10.22 12.58 9.76
N THR A 68 -9.33 12.42 10.71
CA THR A 68 -8.28 11.40 10.64
C THR A 68 -8.89 10.01 10.57
N ALA A 69 -9.90 9.71 11.38
CA ALA A 69 -10.62 8.45 11.33
C ALA A 69 -11.34 8.22 9.99
N MET A 70 -11.93 9.27 9.41
CA MET A 70 -12.56 9.19 8.08
C MET A 70 -11.53 8.97 6.98
N ALA A 71 -10.41 9.68 6.98
CA ALA A 71 -9.32 9.49 6.03
C ALA A 71 -8.75 8.06 6.10
N THR A 72 -8.60 7.51 7.31
CA THR A 72 -8.18 6.14 7.54
C THR A 72 -9.17 5.14 6.93
N LYS A 73 -10.48 5.35 7.13
CA LYS A 73 -11.52 4.49 6.53
C LYS A 73 -11.48 4.56 5.00
N GLN A 74 -11.39 5.75 4.42
CA GLN A 74 -11.34 5.92 2.97
C GLN A 74 -10.08 5.30 2.36
N SER A 75 -8.94 5.40 3.03
CA SER A 75 -7.68 4.77 2.58
C SER A 75 -7.78 3.26 2.46
N LYS A 76 -8.61 2.60 3.27
CA LYS A 76 -8.86 1.15 3.19
C LYS A 76 -9.71 0.73 1.98
N HIS A 77 -10.39 1.67 1.37
CA HIS A 77 -11.25 1.44 0.21
C HIS A 77 -10.59 1.88 -1.11
N ILE A 78 -9.28 2.15 -1.10
CA ILE A 78 -8.55 2.51 -2.31
C ILE A 78 -8.55 1.34 -3.28
N ILE A 79 -8.94 1.62 -4.52
CA ILE A 79 -8.88 0.70 -5.65
C ILE A 79 -7.84 1.24 -6.62
N PRO A 80 -6.89 0.43 -7.10
CA PRO A 80 -5.95 0.87 -8.10
C PRO A 80 -6.68 1.21 -9.39
N VAL A 81 -6.34 2.33 -9.98
CA VAL A 81 -6.90 2.80 -11.25
C VAL A 81 -5.78 3.03 -12.26
N LYS A 82 -6.13 3.18 -13.52
CA LYS A 82 -5.17 3.30 -14.62
C LYS A 82 -4.20 4.47 -14.45
N ASP A 83 -4.66 5.58 -13.87
CA ASP A 83 -3.86 6.78 -13.66
C ASP A 83 -3.74 7.09 -12.17
N MET A 84 -2.80 6.41 -11.51
CA MET A 84 -2.46 6.67 -10.13
C MET A 84 -1.38 7.75 -10.04
N SER A 85 -1.53 8.65 -9.10
CA SER A 85 -0.63 9.79 -8.89
C SER A 85 -0.29 9.97 -7.42
N PRO A 86 0.93 10.42 -7.09
CA PRO A 86 1.26 10.81 -5.72
C PRO A 86 0.51 12.07 -5.33
N VAL A 87 0.27 12.22 -4.04
CA VAL A 87 -0.36 13.43 -3.48
C VAL A 87 0.57 14.65 -3.63
N LEU A 88 -0.03 15.84 -3.82
CA LEU A 88 0.73 17.10 -3.91
C LEU A 88 1.29 17.52 -2.55
N ILE A 89 0.55 17.26 -1.48
CA ILE A 89 0.98 17.54 -0.10
C ILE A 89 1.16 16.21 0.59
N SER A 90 2.38 15.93 1.03
CA SER A 90 2.75 14.65 1.63
C SER A 90 3.17 14.82 3.10
N SER A 91 3.00 13.79 3.89
CA SER A 91 3.49 13.72 5.26
C SER A 91 4.98 13.34 5.34
N GLY A 92 5.52 12.78 4.28
CA GLY A 92 6.88 12.25 4.19
C GLY A 92 6.98 10.74 4.44
N ILE A 93 5.96 10.11 5.02
CA ILE A 93 5.95 8.67 5.27
C ILE A 93 5.84 7.85 3.98
N GLU A 94 5.33 8.45 2.93
CA GLU A 94 5.22 7.86 1.59
C GLU A 94 6.56 7.31 1.08
N LYS A 95 7.66 7.95 1.48
CA LYS A 95 9.03 7.53 1.14
C LYS A 95 9.45 6.27 1.88
N THR A 96 8.88 5.99 3.03
CA THR A 96 9.25 4.83 3.87
C THR A 96 8.41 3.60 3.57
N LEU A 97 7.23 3.78 2.99
CA LEU A 97 6.31 2.69 2.71
C LEU A 97 6.93 1.54 1.90
N PRO A 98 7.69 1.78 0.80
CA PRO A 98 8.29 0.69 0.01
C PRO A 98 9.22 -0.21 0.81
N TYR A 99 9.76 0.29 1.91
CA TYR A 99 10.66 -0.46 2.78
C TYR A 99 9.95 -1.27 3.87
N THR A 100 8.67 -1.07 4.06
CA THR A 100 7.88 -1.63 5.17
C THR A 100 6.66 -2.44 4.73
N VAL A 101 6.23 -2.29 3.47
CA VAL A 101 5.11 -3.06 2.91
C VAL A 101 5.48 -4.53 2.63
N SER A 102 4.46 -5.34 2.40
CA SER A 102 4.62 -6.74 2.00
C SER A 102 5.47 -6.89 0.72
N LYS A 103 6.17 -8.02 0.61
CA LYS A 103 6.92 -8.42 -0.60
C LYS A 103 6.05 -8.47 -1.87
N ASP A 104 4.74 -8.52 -1.72
CA ASP A 104 3.80 -8.43 -2.85
C ASP A 104 3.77 -7.03 -3.50
N PHE A 105 4.21 -6.00 -2.80
CA PHE A 105 4.23 -4.62 -3.29
C PHE A 105 5.63 -4.06 -3.49
N ALA A 106 6.60 -4.46 -2.68
CA ALA A 106 7.99 -4.05 -2.82
C ALA A 106 8.93 -5.11 -2.25
N ILE A 107 9.96 -5.47 -3.01
CA ILE A 107 10.97 -6.45 -2.62
C ILE A 107 12.26 -5.71 -2.31
N LYS A 108 12.67 -5.79 -1.07
CA LYS A 108 13.86 -5.18 -0.53
C LYS A 108 15.02 -6.18 -0.44
N ALA A 109 16.22 -5.75 -0.80
CA ALA A 109 17.42 -6.56 -0.66
C ALA A 109 17.74 -6.87 0.81
N GLU A 110 17.91 -8.14 1.14
CA GLU A 110 18.29 -8.58 2.49
C GLU A 110 19.77 -8.33 2.78
N GLU A 111 20.62 -8.38 1.74
CA GLU A 111 22.06 -8.16 1.80
C GLU A 111 22.54 -7.46 0.52
N ASN A 112 23.82 -7.10 0.48
CA ASN A 112 24.45 -6.63 -0.76
C ASN A 112 24.57 -7.81 -1.74
N GLY A 113 24.39 -7.53 -3.03
CA GLY A 113 24.44 -8.58 -4.03
C GLY A 113 24.48 -8.07 -5.46
N VAL A 114 24.21 -8.99 -6.38
CA VAL A 114 24.19 -8.73 -7.82
C VAL A 114 23.03 -9.47 -8.47
N VAL A 115 22.45 -8.91 -9.51
CA VAL A 115 21.48 -9.61 -10.36
C VAL A 115 22.24 -10.58 -11.25
N GLU A 116 22.11 -11.87 -10.99
CA GLU A 116 22.83 -12.92 -11.72
C GLU A 116 22.12 -13.26 -13.03
N ARG A 117 20.80 -13.33 -13.00
CA ARG A 117 19.97 -13.65 -14.17
C ARG A 117 18.64 -12.90 -14.12
N PHE A 118 18.19 -12.44 -15.26
CA PHE A 118 16.85 -11.89 -15.44
C PHE A 118 16.29 -12.31 -16.80
N ASP A 119 15.29 -13.15 -16.76
CA ASP A 119 14.55 -13.57 -17.95
C ASP A 119 13.24 -12.76 -18.02
N LYS A 120 13.23 -11.76 -18.90
CA LYS A 120 12.06 -10.89 -19.11
C LYS A 120 10.86 -11.63 -19.71
N SER A 121 11.07 -12.74 -20.40
CA SER A 121 9.98 -13.51 -21.00
C SER A 121 9.20 -14.32 -19.97
N THR A 122 9.89 -14.82 -18.97
CA THR A 122 9.30 -15.59 -17.87
C THR A 122 9.06 -14.74 -16.62
N GLY A 123 9.51 -13.46 -16.61
CA GLY A 123 9.41 -12.59 -15.45
C GLY A 123 10.23 -13.05 -14.23
N MET A 124 11.17 -13.99 -14.42
CA MET A 124 11.96 -14.54 -13.33
C MET A 124 13.31 -13.84 -13.22
N MET A 125 13.61 -13.32 -12.05
CA MET A 125 14.89 -12.72 -11.71
C MET A 125 15.58 -13.57 -10.64
N ILE A 126 16.88 -13.83 -10.79
CA ILE A 126 17.71 -14.49 -9.79
C ILE A 126 18.74 -13.50 -9.30
N VAL A 127 18.75 -13.25 -8.01
CA VAL A 127 19.74 -12.42 -7.35
C VAL A 127 20.67 -13.29 -6.51
N LYS A 128 21.94 -12.92 -6.49
CA LYS A 128 22.98 -13.57 -5.70
C LYS A 128 23.49 -12.58 -4.66
N TYR A 129 23.36 -12.95 -3.40
CA TYR A 129 23.87 -12.20 -2.28
C TYR A 129 25.36 -12.48 -2.02
N ASN A 130 26.04 -11.54 -1.36
CA ASN A 130 27.46 -11.69 -1.02
C ASN A 130 27.73 -12.89 -0.09
N SER A 131 26.74 -13.31 0.69
CA SER A 131 26.78 -14.53 1.50
C SER A 131 26.81 -15.84 0.68
N GLY A 132 26.58 -15.74 -0.65
CA GLY A 132 26.43 -16.89 -1.54
C GLY A 132 24.99 -17.42 -1.65
N LYS A 133 24.04 -16.86 -0.89
CA LYS A 133 22.60 -17.18 -0.99
C LYS A 133 22.06 -16.68 -2.33
N HIS A 134 21.23 -17.50 -2.98
CA HIS A 134 20.47 -17.11 -4.16
C HIS A 134 19.00 -16.94 -3.79
N GLU A 135 18.34 -15.95 -4.35
CA GLU A 135 16.91 -15.73 -4.22
C GLU A 135 16.28 -15.59 -5.61
N ALA A 136 15.20 -16.34 -5.84
CA ALA A 136 14.41 -16.22 -7.06
C ALA A 136 13.23 -15.29 -6.81
N ILE A 137 13.13 -14.24 -7.61
CA ILE A 137 12.10 -13.23 -7.55
C ILE A 137 11.20 -13.37 -8.77
N ASN A 138 9.91 -13.58 -8.55
CA ASN A 138 8.92 -13.65 -9.60
C ASN A 138 8.27 -12.27 -9.78
N LEU A 139 8.48 -11.66 -10.95
CA LEU A 139 7.90 -10.36 -11.33
C LEU A 139 6.61 -10.48 -12.14
N ASN A 140 6.16 -11.71 -12.43
CA ASN A 140 4.91 -11.91 -13.15
C ASN A 140 3.73 -11.35 -12.37
N PRO A 141 2.70 -10.89 -13.08
CA PRO A 141 1.46 -10.48 -12.44
C PRO A 141 0.89 -11.62 -11.59
N VAL A 142 0.63 -11.33 -10.33
CA VAL A 142 -0.11 -12.22 -9.43
C VAL A 142 -1.49 -11.61 -9.17
N VAL A 143 -2.46 -12.48 -8.95
CA VAL A 143 -3.82 -12.05 -8.67
C VAL A 143 -4.00 -11.96 -7.17
N VAL A 144 -4.26 -10.77 -6.66
CA VAL A 144 -4.49 -10.53 -5.24
C VAL A 144 -5.95 -10.17 -4.98
N LYS A 145 -6.51 -10.68 -3.89
CA LYS A 145 -7.87 -10.37 -3.51
C LYS A 145 -7.95 -9.01 -2.84
N ASN A 146 -8.79 -8.13 -3.36
CA ASN A 146 -9.11 -6.88 -2.71
C ASN A 146 -10.04 -7.14 -1.51
N GLY A 147 -9.58 -6.80 -0.30
CA GLY A 147 -10.33 -7.03 0.93
C GLY A 147 -11.61 -6.22 1.03
N ALA A 148 -11.64 -5.00 0.49
CA ALA A 148 -12.81 -4.11 0.57
C ALA A 148 -13.89 -4.45 -0.45
N GLY A 149 -13.48 -4.82 -1.68
CA GLY A 149 -14.42 -5.05 -2.79
C GLY A 149 -14.75 -6.53 -3.05
N GLY A 150 -13.99 -7.45 -2.48
CA GLY A 150 -14.18 -8.89 -2.70
C GLY A 150 -13.78 -9.39 -4.09
N PHE A 151 -13.21 -8.55 -4.95
CA PHE A 151 -12.75 -8.90 -6.28
C PHE A 151 -11.22 -9.04 -6.35
N TYR A 152 -10.74 -9.64 -7.42
CA TYR A 152 -9.32 -9.88 -7.62
C TYR A 152 -8.73 -8.80 -8.53
N LEU A 153 -7.54 -8.34 -8.17
CA LEU A 153 -6.75 -7.37 -8.93
C LEU A 153 -5.45 -8.00 -9.40
N SER A 154 -5.02 -7.59 -10.58
CA SER A 154 -3.67 -7.91 -11.05
C SER A 154 -2.65 -7.05 -10.32
N ASN A 155 -1.63 -7.69 -9.76
CA ASN A 155 -0.51 -7.04 -9.10
C ASN A 155 0.77 -7.39 -9.85
N LYS A 156 1.34 -6.43 -10.58
CA LYS A 156 2.54 -6.57 -11.38
C LYS A 156 3.71 -5.88 -10.70
N MET A 157 4.83 -6.57 -10.60
CA MET A 157 6.07 -6.02 -10.09
C MET A 157 7.00 -5.63 -11.23
N GLU A 158 7.71 -4.53 -11.06
CA GLU A 158 8.74 -4.10 -12.00
C GLU A 158 10.09 -3.90 -11.30
N SER A 159 11.16 -4.14 -12.02
CA SER A 159 12.52 -3.93 -11.53
C SER A 159 13.28 -3.00 -12.46
N LYS A 160 14.07 -2.10 -11.87
CA LYS A 160 15.01 -1.22 -12.59
C LYS A 160 16.36 -1.87 -12.81
N PHE A 161 16.65 -2.98 -12.12
CA PHE A 161 17.92 -3.68 -12.21
C PHE A 161 17.97 -4.58 -13.44
N ASN A 162 19.13 -4.60 -14.08
CA ASN A 162 19.46 -5.51 -15.17
C ASN A 162 20.48 -6.54 -14.72
N VAL A 163 20.73 -7.54 -15.54
CA VAL A 163 21.74 -8.57 -15.28
C VAL A 163 23.13 -7.91 -15.12
N GLY A 164 23.81 -8.23 -14.05
CA GLY A 164 25.11 -7.69 -13.69
C GLY A 164 25.06 -6.44 -12.79
N ASP A 165 23.90 -5.82 -12.60
CA ASP A 165 23.77 -4.68 -11.71
C ASP A 165 23.97 -5.10 -10.25
N LYS A 166 24.71 -4.30 -9.51
CA LYS A 166 24.94 -4.47 -8.08
C LYS A 166 23.93 -3.67 -7.28
N PHE A 167 23.51 -4.23 -6.18
CA PHE A 167 22.63 -3.57 -5.22
C PHE A 167 23.17 -3.69 -3.80
N ASN A 168 22.79 -2.76 -2.96
CA ASN A 168 23.12 -2.76 -1.53
C ASN A 168 21.98 -3.32 -0.71
N LYS A 169 22.30 -3.70 0.52
CA LYS A 169 21.29 -4.03 1.52
C LYS A 169 20.28 -2.89 1.66
N ASN A 170 19.01 -3.24 1.71
CA ASN A 170 17.84 -2.35 1.74
C ASN A 170 17.50 -1.64 0.42
N ASP A 171 18.25 -1.82 -0.67
CA ASP A 171 17.79 -1.33 -1.96
C ASP A 171 16.49 -2.04 -2.37
N ILE A 172 15.60 -1.32 -3.03
CA ILE A 172 14.36 -1.88 -3.56
C ILE A 172 14.67 -2.56 -4.91
N ILE A 173 14.68 -3.90 -4.91
CA ILE A 173 14.97 -4.70 -6.11
C ILE A 173 13.81 -4.67 -7.10
N ALA A 174 12.60 -4.78 -6.59
CA ALA A 174 11.38 -4.75 -7.39
C ALA A 174 10.25 -4.04 -6.64
N ILE A 175 9.38 -3.39 -7.38
CA ILE A 175 8.30 -2.56 -6.83
C ILE A 175 7.06 -2.63 -7.72
N ASN A 176 5.88 -2.52 -7.13
CA ASN A 176 4.64 -2.34 -7.87
C ASN A 176 4.53 -0.88 -8.33
N ASP A 177 4.62 -0.64 -9.64
CA ASP A 177 4.62 0.69 -10.23
C ASP A 177 3.26 1.39 -10.18
N THR A 178 2.18 0.64 -10.04
CA THR A 178 0.84 1.22 -9.87
C THR A 178 0.72 1.96 -8.54
N PHE A 179 1.23 1.34 -7.46
CA PHE A 179 1.15 1.93 -6.12
C PHE A 179 2.33 2.81 -5.76
N PHE A 180 3.45 2.69 -6.45
CA PHE A 180 4.67 3.42 -6.13
C PHE A 180 5.24 4.09 -7.38
N GLY A 181 4.86 5.35 -7.60
CA GLY A 181 5.43 6.17 -8.66
C GLY A 181 6.89 6.51 -8.42
N ASP A 182 7.64 6.64 -9.49
CA ASP A 182 9.02 7.12 -9.46
C ASP A 182 9.05 8.65 -9.47
N ASN A 183 9.70 9.24 -8.49
CA ASN A 183 9.90 10.67 -8.38
C ASN A 183 11.38 10.97 -8.16
N PHE A 184 11.81 12.22 -8.37
CA PHE A 184 13.19 12.67 -8.16
C PHE A 184 13.78 12.30 -6.79
N ASP A 185 12.91 12.15 -5.78
CA ASP A 185 13.27 11.83 -4.40
C ASP A 185 13.11 10.34 -4.04
N GLY A 186 12.92 9.46 -5.02
CA GLY A 186 12.66 8.04 -4.84
C GLY A 186 11.18 7.64 -4.94
N PRO A 187 10.86 6.37 -4.72
CA PRO A 187 9.50 5.88 -4.87
C PRO A 187 8.55 6.54 -3.86
N LYS A 188 7.40 7.00 -4.35
CA LYS A 188 6.32 7.59 -3.53
C LYS A 188 5.04 6.81 -3.72
N PHE A 189 4.29 6.67 -2.64
CA PHE A 189 3.00 6.01 -2.67
C PHE A 189 1.96 6.82 -3.45
N ASN A 190 1.31 6.17 -4.43
CA ASN A 190 0.23 6.73 -5.23
C ASN A 190 -1.10 6.42 -4.56
N ILE A 191 -1.90 7.45 -4.28
CA ILE A 191 -3.16 7.28 -3.54
C ILE A 191 -4.37 7.28 -4.48
N GLY A 192 -4.28 7.96 -5.62
CA GLY A 192 -5.40 8.07 -6.55
C GLY A 192 -5.07 8.99 -7.71
N THR A 193 -6.08 9.52 -8.38
CA THR A 193 -5.95 10.39 -9.53
C THR A 193 -6.12 11.85 -9.15
N LEU A 194 -5.18 12.70 -9.54
CA LEU A 194 -5.30 14.14 -9.34
C LEU A 194 -6.30 14.72 -10.36
N CYS A 195 -7.30 15.44 -9.86
CA CYS A 195 -8.30 16.12 -10.71
C CYS A 195 -8.71 17.46 -10.12
N LYS A 196 -9.25 18.33 -10.97
CA LYS A 196 -9.90 19.56 -10.52
C LYS A 196 -11.32 19.23 -10.08
N VAL A 197 -11.71 19.69 -8.90
CA VAL A 197 -13.04 19.45 -8.30
C VAL A 197 -13.76 20.77 -8.15
N ALA A 198 -15.05 20.80 -8.52
CA ALA A 198 -15.95 21.90 -8.24
C ALA A 198 -17.16 21.38 -7.44
N CYS A 199 -17.55 22.10 -6.39
CA CYS A 199 -18.75 21.82 -5.61
C CYS A 199 -19.87 22.67 -6.14
N LEU A 200 -20.79 22.08 -6.90
CA LEU A 200 -21.90 22.74 -7.56
C LEU A 200 -23.19 21.95 -7.32
N SER A 201 -24.33 22.66 -7.25
CA SER A 201 -25.60 21.99 -7.45
C SER A 201 -25.78 21.66 -8.93
N SER A 202 -26.18 20.44 -9.25
CA SER A 202 -26.39 19.99 -10.62
C SER A 202 -27.67 19.18 -10.71
N PHE A 203 -28.41 19.37 -11.80
CA PHE A 203 -29.65 18.63 -12.09
C PHE A 203 -29.44 17.10 -12.12
N GLY A 204 -28.24 16.64 -12.49
CA GLY A 204 -27.92 15.22 -12.59
C GLY A 204 -27.41 14.60 -11.27
N THR A 205 -27.37 15.34 -10.15
CA THR A 205 -26.83 14.85 -8.90
C THR A 205 -27.89 14.84 -7.79
N PHE A 206 -27.83 13.79 -6.99
CA PHE A 206 -28.55 13.67 -5.72
C PHE A 206 -27.51 13.35 -4.64
N GLU A 207 -27.86 13.44 -3.39
CA GLU A 207 -27.01 13.29 -2.20
C GLU A 207 -25.78 12.39 -2.41
N ASP A 208 -24.58 12.89 -2.09
CA ASP A 208 -23.28 12.23 -2.23
C ASP A 208 -22.88 11.82 -3.67
N SER A 209 -23.66 12.19 -4.66
CA SER A 209 -23.35 11.85 -6.06
C SER A 209 -22.29 12.78 -6.67
N LYS A 210 -21.61 12.28 -7.68
CA LYS A 210 -20.54 12.98 -8.39
C LYS A 210 -20.73 12.84 -9.89
N LEU A 211 -20.51 13.95 -10.60
CA LEU A 211 -20.38 13.95 -12.06
C LEU A 211 -18.91 13.94 -12.41
N VAL A 212 -18.51 13.06 -13.33
CA VAL A 212 -17.15 12.98 -13.85
C VAL A 212 -17.16 13.25 -15.35
N THR A 213 -16.10 13.86 -15.86
CA THR A 213 -15.91 14.00 -17.30
C THR A 213 -15.58 12.63 -17.92
N GLU A 214 -15.82 12.48 -19.22
CA GLU A 214 -15.48 11.26 -19.94
C GLU A 214 -13.97 10.95 -19.84
N GLU A 215 -13.12 11.96 -20.00
CA GLU A 215 -11.67 11.83 -19.81
C GLU A 215 -11.31 11.31 -18.43
N LEU A 216 -11.88 11.88 -17.37
CA LEU A 216 -11.64 11.42 -16.00
C LEU A 216 -12.15 9.99 -15.80
N SER A 217 -13.29 9.63 -16.38
CA SER A 217 -13.82 8.26 -16.34
C SER A 217 -12.83 7.23 -16.90
N HIS A 218 -12.16 7.55 -18.00
CA HIS A 218 -11.11 6.69 -18.57
C HIS A 218 -9.88 6.58 -17.66
N ARG A 219 -9.48 7.66 -16.99
CA ARG A 219 -8.37 7.66 -16.04
C ARG A 219 -8.68 6.87 -14.76
N LEU A 220 -9.94 6.86 -14.35
CA LEU A 220 -10.45 6.11 -13.19
C LEU A 220 -10.81 4.65 -13.49
N SER A 221 -10.58 4.17 -14.71
CA SER A 221 -10.83 2.77 -15.06
C SER A 221 -9.89 1.83 -14.30
N THR A 222 -10.39 0.66 -13.92
CA THR A 222 -9.62 -0.40 -13.26
C THR A 222 -9.84 -1.74 -13.94
N GLU A 223 -8.89 -2.65 -13.78
CA GLU A 223 -8.99 -4.01 -14.27
C GLU A 223 -9.37 -4.94 -13.11
N MET A 224 -10.34 -5.80 -13.36
CA MET A 224 -10.73 -6.85 -12.41
C MET A 224 -10.51 -8.22 -13.04
N VAL A 225 -9.98 -9.16 -12.25
CA VAL A 225 -9.84 -10.55 -12.68
C VAL A 225 -10.96 -11.36 -12.07
N MET A 226 -11.72 -12.07 -12.91
CA MET A 226 -12.73 -13.03 -12.47
C MET A 226 -12.33 -14.43 -12.94
N SER A 227 -12.30 -15.39 -12.02
CA SER A 227 -12.09 -16.80 -12.33
C SER A 227 -13.37 -17.59 -12.09
N LYS A 228 -13.74 -18.44 -13.05
CA LYS A 228 -14.87 -19.35 -12.95
C LYS A 228 -14.39 -20.77 -13.19
N HIS A 229 -14.55 -21.63 -12.18
CA HIS A 229 -14.30 -23.05 -12.33
C HIS A 229 -15.55 -23.72 -12.92
N LEU A 230 -15.39 -24.33 -14.08
CA LEU A 230 -16.42 -25.17 -14.70
C LEU A 230 -16.04 -26.62 -14.47
N VAL A 231 -16.91 -27.38 -13.82
CA VAL A 231 -16.81 -28.82 -13.73
C VAL A 231 -17.60 -29.40 -14.88
N LEU A 232 -16.90 -30.03 -15.83
CA LEU A 232 -17.51 -30.77 -16.89
C LEU A 232 -17.81 -32.17 -16.36
N GLY A 233 -19.07 -32.53 -16.31
CA GLY A 233 -19.55 -33.86 -15.94
C GLY A 233 -19.32 -34.90 -17.05
#